data_1e4c35b48124111a9db1bd44ca400ed9
#
_entry.id   1e4c35b48124111a9db1bd44ca400ed9
#
_cell.length_a   1.000
_cell.length_b   1.000
_cell.length_c   1.000
_cell.angle_alpha   90.00
_cell.angle_beta   90.00
_cell.angle_gamma   90.00
#
_symmetry.space_group_name_H-M   'P 1'
#
loop_
_entity.id
_entity.type
_entity.pdbx_description
1 polymer ?
#
loop_
_entity_poly.entity_id
_entity_poly.type
_entity_poly.pdbx_seq_one_letter_code
_entity_poly.pdbx_strand_id
1 'polypeptide(L)'
;MDILASLIKTVFGSKADKDRKQIEPYVEKIKAVYPTIEALSNDELRARSQNLKKQIADYIAADEARIVELKGKLELPETSLEEKEKISKEVDELTRRIDDKIEDKLDEILPEAFAVMKDTARRFAQNDTVVVTANDFDRELAATKDFVTIDGDKAVYATHWMAGGNDLKWDMIHYDCQLFGGVVLTRSKKNPAKKLGEREREGNIAEMATGEGKTLVATLPVFLNALAGKGVHLVTVNDYLAKRDSEWMGPLYQFHGLSVDCIDKHQPNSEARRKAYMADITFGTNNEFGFDYLRDNMASSPKDLVQRKHHYAIVDEADSVLIDDARTPLIISGPVPKGDDQLFEQYQPSIEHLYNLQRNFVTALLAEARQLIAEGKTEEGGIKLYRVHKGLPKYKPLIKFLSEPGIKALMQKTENTYMQDNNRRMPEITDPLYFVIDEKLNSVELTDKGHEELSKYFKEDGFFVLPDIGAEVAELEKSDLSAEEKAQKRDAVINDYSIKSERVHTVNQLLKAYAMFEKDVEYVVMDNKVKIVDEQTGRILDGRRYSDGLHQAIEAKEHVKIEAATQTFATITLQNYFRMY
;
A
#
# COMPACT_ATOMS: atom_id res chain seq x y z
N MET A 1 -40.56 -0.64 0.55
CA MET A 1 -39.61 -0.78 -0.59
C MET A 1 -39.42 -2.21 -1.06
N ASP A 2 -39.79 -3.23 -0.28
CA ASP A 2 -39.52 -4.64 -0.62
C ASP A 2 -40.43 -5.28 -1.68
N ILE A 3 -41.67 -4.84 -1.84
CA ILE A 3 -42.63 -5.44 -2.79
C ILE A 3 -42.26 -5.07 -4.23
N LEU A 4 -41.84 -3.84 -4.48
CA LEU A 4 -41.43 -3.37 -5.80
C LEU A 4 -40.11 -4.02 -6.23
N ALA A 5 -39.16 -4.17 -5.30
CA ALA A 5 -37.90 -4.88 -5.51
C ALA A 5 -38.13 -6.37 -5.79
N SER A 6 -39.08 -7.01 -5.10
CA SER A 6 -39.48 -8.41 -5.34
C SER A 6 -40.13 -8.60 -6.70
N LEU A 7 -41.02 -7.68 -7.12
CA LEU A 7 -41.67 -7.71 -8.44
C LEU A 7 -40.66 -7.50 -9.58
N ILE A 8 -39.72 -6.56 -9.41
CA ILE A 8 -38.65 -6.32 -10.39
C ILE A 8 -37.75 -7.55 -10.50
N LYS A 9 -37.42 -8.20 -9.38
CA LYS A 9 -36.60 -9.40 -9.33
C LYS A 9 -37.30 -10.60 -10.02
N THR A 10 -38.62 -10.69 -9.91
CA THR A 10 -39.41 -11.76 -10.51
C THR A 10 -39.54 -11.59 -12.06
N VAL A 11 -39.61 -10.33 -12.54
CA VAL A 11 -39.78 -10.02 -13.97
C VAL A 11 -38.44 -9.95 -14.72
N PHE A 12 -37.40 -9.40 -14.10
CA PHE A 12 -36.10 -9.12 -14.73
C PHE A 12 -34.98 -10.07 -14.31
N GLY A 13 -35.23 -10.97 -13.36
CA GLY A 13 -34.20 -11.84 -12.76
C GLY A 13 -33.24 -11.06 -11.83
N SER A 14 -32.47 -11.78 -11.02
CA SER A 14 -31.38 -11.20 -10.24
C SER A 14 -30.16 -10.91 -11.14
N LYS A 15 -29.21 -10.08 -10.66
CA LYS A 15 -27.92 -9.91 -11.33
C LYS A 15 -27.21 -11.27 -11.51
N ALA A 16 -27.25 -12.11 -10.48
CA ALA A 16 -26.69 -13.45 -10.51
C ALA A 16 -27.29 -14.32 -11.63
N ASP A 17 -28.61 -14.24 -11.90
CA ASP A 17 -29.25 -14.97 -12.99
C ASP A 17 -28.79 -14.50 -14.38
N LYS A 18 -28.51 -13.19 -14.51
CA LYS A 18 -27.98 -12.61 -15.74
C LYS A 18 -26.52 -13.02 -15.96
N ASP A 19 -25.71 -12.94 -14.91
CA ASP A 19 -24.29 -13.32 -14.94
C ASP A 19 -24.16 -14.82 -15.24
N ARG A 20 -25.00 -15.66 -14.60
CA ARG A 20 -25.06 -17.10 -14.88
C ARG A 20 -25.36 -17.40 -16.35
N LYS A 21 -26.35 -16.74 -16.94
CA LYS A 21 -26.70 -16.93 -18.37
C LYS A 21 -25.56 -16.54 -19.31
N GLN A 22 -24.70 -15.65 -18.94
CA GLN A 22 -23.52 -15.26 -19.72
C GLN A 22 -22.35 -16.24 -19.57
N ILE A 23 -22.23 -16.89 -18.42
CA ILE A 23 -21.11 -17.79 -18.09
C ILE A 23 -21.42 -19.23 -18.47
N GLU A 24 -22.65 -19.67 -18.27
CA GLU A 24 -23.11 -21.05 -18.55
C GLU A 24 -22.68 -21.57 -19.93
N PRO A 25 -22.76 -20.80 -21.05
CA PRO A 25 -22.29 -21.26 -22.35
C PRO A 25 -20.79 -21.63 -22.39
N TYR A 26 -19.96 -20.99 -21.58
CA TYR A 26 -18.53 -21.33 -21.48
C TYR A 26 -18.34 -22.64 -20.74
N VAL A 27 -19.05 -22.85 -19.65
CA VAL A 27 -19.01 -24.10 -18.89
C VAL A 27 -19.49 -25.27 -19.73
N GLU A 28 -20.57 -25.08 -20.50
CA GLU A 28 -21.04 -26.11 -21.43
C GLU A 28 -20.04 -26.42 -22.55
N LYS A 29 -19.34 -25.43 -23.08
CA LYS A 29 -18.23 -25.65 -24.02
C LYS A 29 -17.07 -26.42 -23.40
N ILE A 30 -16.70 -26.11 -22.14
CA ILE A 30 -15.67 -26.85 -21.41
C ILE A 30 -16.08 -28.31 -21.28
N LYS A 31 -17.32 -28.57 -20.86
CA LYS A 31 -17.88 -29.94 -20.71
C LYS A 31 -17.95 -30.69 -22.03
N ALA A 32 -18.24 -29.99 -23.12
CA ALA A 32 -18.29 -30.59 -24.45
C ALA A 32 -16.91 -31.01 -24.98
N VAL A 33 -15.87 -30.23 -24.67
CA VAL A 33 -14.48 -30.52 -25.07
C VAL A 33 -13.83 -31.56 -24.14
N TYR A 34 -14.24 -31.62 -22.88
CA TYR A 34 -13.58 -32.41 -21.84
C TYR A 34 -13.38 -33.89 -22.18
N PRO A 35 -14.36 -34.64 -22.76
CA PRO A 35 -14.16 -36.04 -23.12
C PRO A 35 -13.02 -36.26 -24.13
N THR A 36 -12.77 -35.30 -25.02
CA THR A 36 -11.68 -35.38 -25.99
C THR A 36 -10.31 -35.19 -25.33
N ILE A 37 -10.25 -34.39 -24.28
CA ILE A 37 -9.03 -34.15 -23.46
C ILE A 37 -8.78 -35.37 -22.55
N GLU A 38 -9.81 -35.89 -21.91
CA GLU A 38 -9.72 -37.06 -21.02
C GLU A 38 -9.16 -38.31 -21.74
N ALA A 39 -9.46 -38.47 -23.03
CA ALA A 39 -8.99 -39.60 -23.85
C ALA A 39 -7.49 -39.52 -24.24
N LEU A 40 -6.82 -38.37 -24.04
CA LEU A 40 -5.43 -38.17 -24.43
C LEU A 40 -4.47 -38.93 -23.48
N SER A 41 -3.33 -39.36 -24.01
CA SER A 41 -2.18 -39.76 -23.20
C SER A 41 -1.59 -38.56 -22.41
N ASN A 42 -0.69 -38.80 -21.46
CA ASN A 42 -0.07 -37.74 -20.72
C ASN A 42 0.79 -36.83 -21.63
N ASP A 43 1.51 -37.41 -22.59
CA ASP A 43 2.31 -36.63 -23.54
C ASP A 43 1.45 -35.79 -24.48
N GLU A 44 0.32 -36.36 -24.97
CA GLU A 44 -0.65 -35.61 -25.80
C GLU A 44 -1.31 -34.46 -25.01
N LEU A 45 -1.62 -34.67 -23.74
CA LEU A 45 -2.16 -33.61 -22.86
C LEU A 45 -1.17 -32.44 -22.74
N ARG A 46 0.11 -32.72 -22.51
CA ARG A 46 1.18 -31.69 -22.50
C ARG A 46 1.33 -31.01 -23.86
N ALA A 47 1.27 -31.79 -24.95
CA ALA A 47 1.34 -31.24 -26.30
C ALA A 47 0.17 -30.29 -26.60
N ARG A 48 -1.02 -30.54 -26.03
CA ARG A 48 -2.16 -29.62 -26.14
C ARG A 48 -1.87 -28.27 -25.50
N SER A 49 -1.33 -28.23 -24.31
CA SER A 49 -0.98 -26.96 -23.66
C SER A 49 0.11 -26.18 -24.43
N GLN A 50 1.10 -26.89 -24.99
CA GLN A 50 2.10 -26.25 -25.86
C GLN A 50 1.50 -25.71 -27.15
N ASN A 51 0.53 -26.44 -27.75
CA ASN A 51 -0.20 -25.94 -28.90
C ASN A 51 -1.02 -24.68 -28.60
N LEU A 52 -1.70 -24.61 -27.44
CA LEU A 52 -2.44 -23.43 -27.02
C LEU A 52 -1.49 -22.22 -26.84
N LYS A 53 -0.33 -22.43 -26.22
CA LYS A 53 0.71 -21.40 -26.09
C LYS A 53 1.20 -20.92 -27.47
N LYS A 54 1.41 -21.84 -28.41
CA LYS A 54 1.81 -21.51 -29.77
C LYS A 54 0.73 -20.72 -30.53
N GLN A 55 -0.56 -21.05 -30.39
CA GLN A 55 -1.65 -20.31 -31.03
C GLN A 55 -1.65 -18.82 -30.60
N ILE A 56 -1.37 -18.53 -29.34
CA ILE A 56 -1.26 -17.15 -28.85
C ILE A 56 -0.06 -16.46 -29.50
N ALA A 57 1.11 -17.10 -29.47
CA ALA A 57 2.33 -16.55 -30.03
C ALA A 57 2.20 -16.26 -31.53
N ASP A 58 1.67 -17.20 -32.31
CA ASP A 58 1.46 -17.03 -33.75
C ASP A 58 0.48 -15.88 -34.07
N TYR A 59 -0.53 -15.66 -33.21
CA TYR A 59 -1.53 -14.61 -33.42
C TYR A 59 -0.98 -13.19 -33.22
N ILE A 60 0.04 -13.03 -32.38
CA ILE A 60 0.67 -11.72 -32.10
C ILE A 60 2.01 -11.51 -32.81
N ALA A 61 2.59 -12.54 -33.42
CA ALA A 61 3.95 -12.55 -33.95
C ALA A 61 4.26 -11.40 -34.91
N ALA A 62 3.31 -11.02 -35.78
CA ALA A 62 3.52 -9.92 -36.75
C ALA A 62 3.66 -8.57 -36.05
N ASP A 63 2.88 -8.30 -35.00
CA ASP A 63 2.94 -7.07 -34.25
C ASP A 63 4.20 -7.01 -33.37
N GLU A 64 4.62 -8.13 -32.76
CA GLU A 64 5.86 -8.22 -32.01
C GLU A 64 7.09 -7.98 -32.91
N ALA A 65 7.11 -8.59 -34.10
CA ALA A 65 8.18 -8.36 -35.09
C ALA A 65 8.28 -6.90 -35.49
N ARG A 66 7.14 -6.22 -35.68
CA ARG A 66 7.09 -4.79 -36.00
C ARG A 66 7.63 -3.92 -34.86
N ILE A 67 7.30 -4.25 -33.62
CA ILE A 67 7.85 -3.55 -32.43
C ILE A 67 9.38 -3.68 -32.37
N VAL A 68 9.91 -4.88 -32.64
CA VAL A 68 11.37 -5.10 -32.66
C VAL A 68 12.04 -4.26 -33.73
N GLU A 69 11.48 -4.19 -34.95
CA GLU A 69 11.97 -3.33 -36.04
C GLU A 69 11.97 -1.85 -35.63
N LEU A 70 10.88 -1.37 -35.05
CA LEU A 70 10.72 0.02 -34.63
C LEU A 70 11.69 0.39 -33.50
N LYS A 71 11.86 -0.48 -32.50
CA LYS A 71 12.83 -0.27 -31.44
C LYS A 71 14.28 -0.21 -31.98
N GLY A 72 14.62 -1.05 -32.96
CA GLY A 72 15.90 -0.96 -33.63
C GLY A 72 16.13 0.41 -34.31
N LYS A 73 15.10 1.00 -34.90
CA LYS A 73 15.18 2.35 -35.48
C LYS A 73 15.36 3.47 -34.42
N LEU A 74 14.81 3.31 -33.22
CA LEU A 74 14.97 4.27 -32.11
C LEU A 74 16.43 4.39 -31.65
N GLU A 75 17.21 3.31 -31.75
CA GLU A 75 18.60 3.25 -31.32
C GLU A 75 19.57 3.85 -32.35
N LEU A 76 19.13 4.10 -33.59
CA LEU A 76 19.98 4.66 -34.63
C LEU A 76 20.27 6.15 -34.34
N PRO A 77 21.56 6.57 -34.40
CA PRO A 77 21.96 7.96 -34.14
C PRO A 77 21.34 8.98 -35.11
N GLU A 78 21.07 8.56 -36.35
CA GLU A 78 20.50 9.39 -37.42
C GLU A 78 19.00 9.66 -37.30
N THR A 79 18.30 8.95 -36.42
CA THR A 79 16.86 9.10 -36.22
C THR A 79 16.57 10.44 -35.52
N SER A 80 15.83 11.33 -36.16
CA SER A 80 15.47 12.64 -35.63
C SER A 80 14.55 12.53 -34.42
N LEU A 81 14.50 13.56 -33.57
CA LEU A 81 13.65 13.60 -32.38
C LEU A 81 12.16 13.43 -32.73
N GLU A 82 11.70 14.08 -33.83
CA GLU A 82 10.33 13.96 -34.29
C GLU A 82 9.97 12.55 -34.77
N GLU A 83 10.92 11.86 -35.43
CA GLU A 83 10.73 10.46 -35.83
C GLU A 83 10.72 9.52 -34.64
N LYS A 84 11.59 9.75 -33.64
CA LYS A 84 11.59 8.98 -32.39
C LYS A 84 10.25 9.09 -31.66
N GLU A 85 9.66 10.29 -31.63
CA GLU A 85 8.34 10.49 -31.01
C GLU A 85 7.23 9.73 -31.77
N LYS A 86 7.23 9.76 -33.10
CA LYS A 86 6.28 9.01 -33.95
C LYS A 86 6.43 7.49 -33.75
N ILE A 87 7.67 7.00 -33.75
CA ILE A 87 7.97 5.58 -33.54
C ILE A 87 7.51 5.14 -32.14
N SER A 88 7.77 5.95 -31.10
CA SER A 88 7.33 5.63 -29.74
C SER A 88 5.80 5.51 -29.65
N LYS A 89 5.06 6.42 -30.27
CA LYS A 89 3.59 6.33 -30.35
C LYS A 89 3.12 5.06 -31.08
N GLU A 90 3.77 4.71 -32.21
CA GLU A 90 3.44 3.49 -32.95
C GLU A 90 3.72 2.22 -32.09
N VAL A 91 4.81 2.20 -31.36
CA VAL A 91 5.15 1.10 -30.43
C VAL A 91 4.09 0.97 -29.33
N ASP A 92 3.64 2.07 -28.75
CA ASP A 92 2.60 2.06 -27.72
C ASP A 92 1.25 1.56 -28.26
N GLU A 93 0.87 1.98 -29.47
CA GLU A 93 -0.36 1.51 -30.14
C GLU A 93 -0.29 0.00 -30.45
N LEU A 94 0.84 -0.47 -30.97
CA LEU A 94 1.08 -1.90 -31.25
C LEU A 94 1.05 -2.72 -29.95
N THR A 95 1.63 -2.21 -28.88
CA THR A 95 1.65 -2.87 -27.57
C THR A 95 0.23 -3.07 -27.04
N ARG A 96 -0.61 -2.02 -27.09
CA ARG A 96 -2.02 -2.12 -26.69
C ARG A 96 -2.80 -3.08 -27.60
N ARG A 97 -2.51 -3.08 -28.88
CA ARG A 97 -3.15 -4.00 -29.84
C ARG A 97 -2.76 -5.46 -29.57
N ILE A 98 -1.51 -5.72 -29.20
CA ILE A 98 -1.06 -7.05 -28.77
C ILE A 98 -1.82 -7.50 -27.53
N ASP A 99 -1.94 -6.65 -26.54
CA ASP A 99 -2.67 -6.96 -25.31
C ASP A 99 -4.14 -7.34 -25.62
N ASP A 100 -4.82 -6.57 -26.48
CA ASP A 100 -6.20 -6.88 -26.89
C ASP A 100 -6.30 -8.19 -27.72
N LYS A 101 -5.31 -8.48 -28.56
CA LYS A 101 -5.24 -9.74 -29.31
C LYS A 101 -5.04 -10.95 -28.40
N ILE A 102 -4.18 -10.80 -27.38
CA ILE A 102 -3.99 -11.86 -26.38
C ILE A 102 -5.33 -12.15 -25.70
N GLU A 103 -6.04 -11.14 -25.24
CA GLU A 103 -7.35 -11.29 -24.59
C GLU A 103 -8.37 -12.01 -25.50
N ASP A 104 -8.42 -11.65 -26.79
CA ASP A 104 -9.33 -12.31 -27.75
C ASP A 104 -8.96 -13.79 -27.94
N LYS A 105 -7.66 -14.09 -28.01
CA LYS A 105 -7.21 -15.47 -28.15
C LYS A 105 -7.41 -16.29 -26.86
N LEU A 106 -7.20 -15.69 -25.69
CA LEU A 106 -7.48 -16.34 -24.40
C LEU A 106 -8.97 -16.70 -24.27
N ASP A 107 -9.87 -15.81 -24.69
CA ASP A 107 -11.32 -16.10 -24.68
C ASP A 107 -11.69 -17.26 -25.63
N GLU A 108 -11.04 -17.33 -26.79
CA GLU A 108 -11.25 -18.42 -27.77
C GLU A 108 -10.79 -19.77 -27.23
N ILE A 109 -9.60 -19.85 -26.62
CA ILE A 109 -8.98 -21.09 -26.14
C ILE A 109 -9.41 -21.51 -24.74
N LEU A 110 -10.11 -20.65 -24.01
CA LEU A 110 -10.53 -20.86 -22.61
C LEU A 110 -11.17 -22.25 -22.38
N PRO A 111 -12.14 -22.72 -23.21
CA PRO A 111 -12.76 -24.00 -22.93
C PRO A 111 -11.78 -25.17 -22.96
N GLU A 112 -10.84 -25.16 -23.90
CA GLU A 112 -9.83 -26.21 -24.03
C GLU A 112 -8.79 -26.13 -22.90
N ALA A 113 -8.31 -24.94 -22.59
CA ALA A 113 -7.35 -24.74 -21.52
C ALA A 113 -7.89 -25.15 -20.13
N PHE A 114 -9.15 -24.83 -19.84
CA PHE A 114 -9.80 -25.26 -18.59
C PHE A 114 -10.02 -26.77 -18.55
N ALA A 115 -10.39 -27.40 -19.68
CA ALA A 115 -10.50 -28.84 -19.78
C ALA A 115 -9.14 -29.52 -19.53
N VAL A 116 -8.05 -28.99 -20.10
CA VAL A 116 -6.67 -29.49 -19.88
C VAL A 116 -6.29 -29.41 -18.40
N MET A 117 -6.50 -28.27 -17.75
CA MET A 117 -6.15 -28.12 -16.32
C MET A 117 -7.02 -29.00 -15.42
N LYS A 118 -8.33 -29.11 -15.71
CA LYS A 118 -9.23 -30.01 -14.97
C LYS A 118 -8.77 -31.47 -15.09
N ASP A 119 -8.39 -31.91 -16.30
CA ASP A 119 -7.92 -33.27 -16.51
C ASP A 119 -6.54 -33.54 -15.89
N THR A 120 -5.66 -32.54 -15.89
CA THR A 120 -4.40 -32.62 -15.16
C THR A 120 -4.65 -32.85 -13.67
N ALA A 121 -5.51 -32.06 -13.06
CA ALA A 121 -5.89 -32.24 -11.65
C ALA A 121 -6.47 -33.63 -11.39
N ARG A 122 -7.31 -34.17 -12.28
CA ARG A 122 -7.85 -35.53 -12.19
C ARG A 122 -6.75 -36.60 -12.26
N ARG A 123 -5.82 -36.47 -13.20
CA ARG A 123 -4.70 -37.44 -13.32
C ARG A 123 -3.84 -37.49 -12.10
N PHE A 124 -3.52 -36.34 -11.50
CA PHE A 124 -2.78 -36.28 -10.24
C PHE A 124 -3.58 -36.83 -9.06
N ALA A 125 -4.90 -36.65 -9.03
CA ALA A 125 -5.75 -37.15 -7.96
C ALA A 125 -5.97 -38.68 -8.01
N GLN A 126 -6.00 -39.25 -9.21
CA GLN A 126 -6.39 -40.67 -9.43
C GLN A 126 -5.22 -41.62 -9.60
N ASN A 127 -3.97 -41.13 -9.72
CA ASN A 127 -2.79 -41.96 -9.93
C ASN A 127 -1.77 -41.69 -8.80
N ASP A 128 -0.86 -42.61 -8.59
CA ASP A 128 0.25 -42.42 -7.65
C ASP A 128 1.42 -41.66 -8.30
N THR A 129 1.54 -41.76 -9.61
CA THR A 129 2.52 -41.00 -10.43
C THR A 129 1.93 -40.66 -11.79
N VAL A 130 2.40 -39.57 -12.38
CA VAL A 130 2.08 -39.18 -13.77
C VAL A 130 3.37 -39.19 -14.57
N VAL A 131 3.43 -40.06 -15.58
CA VAL A 131 4.67 -40.28 -16.37
C VAL A 131 4.51 -39.68 -17.76
N VAL A 132 5.55 -38.96 -18.20
CA VAL A 132 5.64 -38.31 -19.52
C VAL A 132 7.05 -38.48 -20.09
N THR A 133 7.20 -38.24 -21.39
CA THR A 133 8.51 -38.12 -22.02
C THR A 133 9.25 -36.88 -21.46
N ALA A 134 10.46 -37.08 -20.95
CA ALA A 134 11.26 -36.03 -20.33
C ALA A 134 11.76 -35.01 -21.37
N ASN A 135 11.58 -33.73 -21.08
CA ASN A 135 12.19 -32.62 -21.80
C ASN A 135 13.25 -31.89 -20.93
N ASP A 136 13.87 -30.85 -21.46
CA ASP A 136 14.92 -30.10 -20.74
C ASP A 136 14.35 -29.43 -19.48
N PHE A 137 13.13 -28.90 -19.53
CA PHE A 137 12.46 -28.29 -18.37
C PHE A 137 12.25 -29.33 -17.24
N ASP A 138 11.82 -30.55 -17.57
CA ASP A 138 11.68 -31.62 -16.58
C ASP A 138 13.01 -31.98 -15.91
N ARG A 139 14.11 -31.98 -16.67
CA ARG A 139 15.46 -32.25 -16.17
C ARG A 139 15.96 -31.15 -15.23
N GLU A 140 15.73 -29.88 -15.58
CA GLU A 140 16.02 -28.73 -14.72
C GLU A 140 15.18 -28.77 -13.44
N LEU A 141 13.90 -29.13 -13.57
CA LEU A 141 12.98 -29.21 -12.44
C LEU A 141 13.40 -30.34 -11.48
N ALA A 142 13.75 -31.52 -12.00
CA ALA A 142 14.21 -32.66 -11.21
C ALA A 142 15.52 -32.38 -10.45
N ALA A 143 16.36 -31.46 -10.94
CA ALA A 143 17.56 -31.05 -10.25
C ALA A 143 17.30 -30.19 -8.99
N THR A 144 16.08 -29.62 -8.85
CA THR A 144 15.74 -28.65 -7.80
C THR A 144 14.50 -28.99 -7.00
N LYS A 145 13.69 -29.96 -7.44
CA LYS A 145 12.40 -30.33 -6.85
C LYS A 145 12.30 -31.84 -6.66
N ASP A 146 11.77 -32.24 -5.52
CA ASP A 146 11.66 -33.65 -5.12
C ASP A 146 10.48 -34.38 -5.76
N PHE A 147 9.48 -33.65 -6.29
CA PHE A 147 8.29 -34.26 -6.87
C PHE A 147 8.45 -34.72 -8.33
N VAL A 148 9.60 -34.51 -8.95
CA VAL A 148 9.94 -34.98 -10.30
C VAL A 148 11.22 -35.78 -10.26
N THR A 149 11.20 -36.98 -10.85
CA THR A 149 12.38 -37.80 -11.06
C THR A 149 12.55 -38.17 -12.51
N ILE A 150 13.80 -38.29 -12.98
CA ILE A 150 14.12 -38.69 -14.36
C ILE A 150 14.51 -40.15 -14.36
N ASP A 151 13.82 -40.96 -15.16
CA ASP A 151 14.11 -42.35 -15.40
C ASP A 151 14.31 -42.58 -16.92
N GLY A 152 15.55 -42.55 -17.35
CA GLY A 152 15.91 -42.62 -18.76
C GLY A 152 15.38 -41.45 -19.58
N ASP A 153 14.46 -41.74 -20.49
CA ASP A 153 13.76 -40.76 -21.33
C ASP A 153 12.41 -40.28 -20.74
N LYS A 154 12.10 -40.69 -19.50
CA LYS A 154 10.84 -40.39 -18.84
C LYS A 154 11.05 -39.44 -17.67
N ALA A 155 10.08 -38.53 -17.49
CA ALA A 155 9.90 -37.74 -16.29
C ALA A 155 8.71 -38.32 -15.50
N VAL A 156 8.94 -38.67 -14.25
CA VAL A 156 7.96 -39.24 -13.34
C VAL A 156 7.60 -38.18 -12.31
N TYR A 157 6.37 -37.69 -12.39
CA TYR A 157 5.80 -36.73 -11.45
C TYR A 157 5.10 -37.47 -10.32
N ALA A 158 5.52 -37.25 -9.09
CA ALA A 158 4.83 -37.73 -7.91
C ALA A 158 3.50 -36.96 -7.74
N THR A 159 2.50 -37.60 -7.15
CA THR A 159 1.21 -36.98 -6.85
C THR A 159 1.09 -36.55 -5.38
N HIS A 160 2.19 -36.62 -4.65
CA HIS A 160 2.35 -36.07 -3.31
C HIS A 160 3.68 -35.31 -3.25
N TRP A 161 3.71 -34.24 -2.51
CA TRP A 161 4.90 -33.37 -2.33
C TRP A 161 4.78 -32.48 -1.12
N MET A 162 5.90 -31.91 -0.70
CA MET A 162 5.95 -30.96 0.41
C MET A 162 5.36 -29.61 0.02
N ALA A 163 4.38 -29.12 0.76
CA ALA A 163 3.83 -27.78 0.62
C ALA A 163 3.52 -27.19 2.01
N GLY A 164 4.05 -25.99 2.28
CA GLY A 164 3.90 -25.36 3.60
C GLY A 164 4.44 -26.18 4.76
N GLY A 165 5.45 -27.01 4.51
CA GLY A 165 6.06 -27.89 5.51
C GLY A 165 5.32 -29.21 5.78
N ASN A 166 4.26 -29.52 5.03
CA ASN A 166 3.51 -30.76 5.12
C ASN A 166 3.61 -31.58 3.82
N ASP A 167 3.65 -32.89 3.94
CA ASP A 167 3.53 -33.80 2.79
C ASP A 167 2.05 -33.91 2.41
N LEU A 168 1.71 -33.37 1.24
CA LEU A 168 0.33 -33.30 0.75
C LEU A 168 0.19 -34.18 -0.48
N LYS A 169 -0.80 -35.10 -0.44
CA LYS A 169 -1.26 -35.83 -1.62
C LYS A 169 -2.27 -34.97 -2.35
N TRP A 170 -2.14 -34.86 -3.68
CA TRP A 170 -3.14 -34.20 -4.50
C TRP A 170 -4.38 -35.08 -4.63
N ASP A 171 -5.54 -34.56 -4.23
CA ASP A 171 -6.83 -35.25 -4.22
C ASP A 171 -8.00 -34.43 -4.79
N MET A 172 -7.68 -33.25 -5.37
CA MET A 172 -8.68 -32.28 -5.80
C MET A 172 -8.97 -32.39 -7.30
N ILE A 173 -10.26 -32.34 -7.66
CA ILE A 173 -10.75 -32.24 -9.03
C ILE A 173 -11.79 -31.12 -9.10
N HIS A 174 -11.73 -30.29 -10.14
CA HIS A 174 -12.63 -29.15 -10.28
C HIS A 174 -14.10 -29.59 -10.46
N TYR A 175 -14.98 -29.00 -9.64
CA TYR A 175 -16.44 -29.09 -9.80
C TYR A 175 -16.95 -28.05 -10.80
N ASP A 176 -18.17 -28.25 -11.31
CA ASP A 176 -18.79 -27.29 -12.25
C ASP A 176 -18.90 -25.87 -11.68
N CYS A 177 -19.24 -25.72 -10.39
CA CYS A 177 -19.27 -24.40 -9.73
C CYS A 177 -17.90 -23.72 -9.72
N GLN A 178 -16.81 -24.47 -9.63
CA GLN A 178 -15.45 -23.97 -9.68
C GLN A 178 -15.05 -23.54 -11.10
N LEU A 179 -15.56 -24.24 -12.14
CA LEU A 179 -15.43 -23.78 -13.53
C LEU A 179 -16.11 -22.42 -13.73
N PHE A 180 -17.32 -22.22 -13.15
CA PHE A 180 -17.99 -20.92 -13.17
C PHE A 180 -17.12 -19.82 -12.57
N GLY A 181 -16.56 -20.04 -11.37
CA GLY A 181 -15.65 -19.10 -10.71
C GLY A 181 -14.42 -18.77 -11.57
N GLY A 182 -13.80 -19.78 -12.17
CA GLY A 182 -12.67 -19.60 -13.08
C GLY A 182 -13.02 -18.75 -14.30
N VAL A 183 -14.19 -18.97 -14.92
CA VAL A 183 -14.67 -18.16 -16.06
C VAL A 183 -14.92 -16.70 -15.64
N VAL A 184 -15.50 -16.46 -14.45
CA VAL A 184 -15.70 -15.10 -13.94
C VAL A 184 -14.37 -14.35 -13.84
N LEU A 185 -13.35 -15.00 -13.29
CA LEU A 185 -12.03 -14.39 -13.05
C LEU A 185 -11.22 -14.17 -14.33
N THR A 186 -11.55 -14.84 -15.44
CA THR A 186 -10.85 -14.68 -16.74
C THR A 186 -11.49 -13.65 -17.66
N ARG A 187 -12.80 -13.44 -17.54
CA ARG A 187 -13.50 -12.58 -18.49
C ARG A 187 -13.31 -11.10 -18.18
N SER A 188 -12.66 -10.39 -19.09
CA SER A 188 -12.71 -8.94 -19.15
C SER A 188 -14.01 -8.50 -19.84
N LYS A 189 -14.72 -7.50 -19.29
CA LYS A 189 -15.86 -6.88 -19.98
C LYS A 189 -15.32 -6.04 -21.13
N LYS A 190 -15.29 -6.61 -22.32
CA LYS A 190 -14.86 -5.93 -23.53
C LYS A 190 -16.01 -5.13 -24.11
N ASN A 191 -15.75 -3.88 -24.50
CA ASN A 191 -16.67 -3.16 -25.37
C ASN A 191 -16.36 -3.53 -26.84
N PRO A 192 -17.17 -4.38 -27.50
CA PRO A 192 -16.89 -4.85 -28.86
C PRO A 192 -16.95 -3.76 -29.92
N ALA A 193 -17.51 -2.59 -29.60
CA ALA A 193 -17.58 -1.43 -30.51
C ALA A 193 -16.27 -0.65 -30.58
N LYS A 194 -15.35 -0.82 -29.61
CA LYS A 194 -14.03 -0.17 -29.63
C LYS A 194 -13.03 -0.97 -30.48
N LYS A 195 -12.14 -0.25 -31.16
CA LYS A 195 -11.05 -0.86 -31.95
C LYS A 195 -10.02 -1.52 -31.03
N LEU A 196 -9.25 -2.46 -31.58
CA LEU A 196 -8.07 -3.02 -30.93
C LEU A 196 -7.09 -1.89 -30.53
N GLY A 197 -6.62 -1.92 -29.30
CA GLY A 197 -5.77 -0.90 -28.71
C GLY A 197 -6.51 0.24 -27.99
N GLU A 198 -7.85 0.30 -28.13
CA GLU A 198 -8.70 1.32 -27.50
C GLU A 198 -9.67 0.73 -26.46
N ARG A 199 -9.58 -0.57 -26.18
CA ARG A 199 -10.51 -1.27 -25.29
C ARG A 199 -10.14 -0.98 -23.83
N GLU A 200 -11.14 -0.58 -23.04
CA GLU A 200 -11.03 -0.51 -21.58
C GLU A 200 -11.24 -1.90 -21.00
N ARG A 201 -10.52 -2.20 -19.94
CA ARG A 201 -10.59 -3.45 -19.20
C ARG A 201 -11.19 -3.20 -17.85
N GLU A 202 -12.09 -4.09 -17.44
CA GLU A 202 -12.67 -4.11 -16.11
C GLU A 202 -12.34 -5.44 -15.44
N GLY A 203 -11.80 -5.40 -14.23
CA GLY A 203 -11.61 -6.57 -13.40
C GLY A 203 -12.95 -7.15 -12.92
N ASN A 204 -12.96 -8.42 -12.57
CA ASN A 204 -14.12 -9.11 -12.00
C ASN A 204 -13.82 -9.58 -10.57
N ILE A 205 -14.90 -9.75 -9.80
CA ILE A 205 -14.85 -10.30 -8.45
C ILE A 205 -15.67 -11.58 -8.45
N ALA A 206 -15.06 -12.68 -8.00
CA ALA A 206 -15.75 -13.93 -7.70
C ALA A 206 -15.86 -14.04 -6.17
N GLU A 207 -17.09 -13.95 -5.65
CA GLU A 207 -17.39 -14.19 -4.25
C GLU A 207 -17.53 -15.69 -4.01
N MET A 208 -16.66 -16.23 -3.14
CA MET A 208 -16.65 -17.64 -2.77
C MET A 208 -16.49 -17.77 -1.25
N ALA A 209 -17.36 -18.58 -0.64
CA ALA A 209 -17.28 -18.84 0.79
C ALA A 209 -16.05 -19.66 1.17
N THR A 210 -15.70 -19.62 2.47
CA THR A 210 -14.63 -20.45 3.01
C THR A 210 -14.94 -21.95 2.80
N GLY A 211 -13.97 -22.70 2.29
CA GLY A 211 -14.12 -24.13 1.99
C GLY A 211 -14.63 -24.46 0.60
N GLU A 212 -15.01 -23.48 -0.24
CA GLU A 212 -15.45 -23.71 -1.62
C GLU A 212 -14.30 -23.96 -2.62
N GLY A 213 -13.06 -23.94 -2.12
CA GLY A 213 -11.88 -24.29 -2.92
C GLY A 213 -11.36 -23.16 -3.80
N LYS A 214 -11.35 -21.92 -3.31
CA LYS A 214 -10.80 -20.73 -4.01
C LYS A 214 -9.43 -21.00 -4.64
N THR A 215 -8.52 -21.62 -3.90
CA THR A 215 -7.16 -21.94 -4.37
C THR A 215 -7.16 -22.85 -5.60
N LEU A 216 -8.07 -23.84 -5.62
CA LEU A 216 -8.24 -24.73 -6.78
C LEU A 216 -8.85 -23.98 -7.97
N VAL A 217 -9.86 -23.11 -7.73
CA VAL A 217 -10.46 -22.27 -8.79
C VAL A 217 -9.41 -21.40 -9.45
N ALA A 218 -8.51 -20.81 -8.68
CA ALA A 218 -7.46 -19.94 -9.20
C ALA A 218 -6.56 -20.66 -10.21
N THR A 219 -6.42 -21.99 -10.14
CA THR A 219 -5.57 -22.73 -11.09
C THR A 219 -6.02 -22.57 -12.54
N LEU A 220 -7.31 -22.42 -12.79
CA LEU A 220 -7.89 -22.29 -14.12
C LEU A 220 -7.52 -20.97 -14.82
N PRO A 221 -7.86 -19.79 -14.26
CA PRO A 221 -7.50 -18.51 -14.86
C PRO A 221 -6.00 -18.28 -14.89
N VAL A 222 -5.27 -18.73 -13.88
CA VAL A 222 -3.81 -18.61 -13.81
C VAL A 222 -3.15 -19.40 -14.94
N PHE A 223 -3.53 -20.67 -15.12
CA PHE A 223 -3.02 -21.49 -16.21
C PHE A 223 -3.28 -20.84 -17.59
N LEU A 224 -4.53 -20.42 -17.85
CA LEU A 224 -4.90 -19.80 -19.11
C LEU A 224 -4.06 -18.55 -19.40
N ASN A 225 -3.96 -17.63 -18.45
CA ASN A 225 -3.22 -16.38 -18.63
C ASN A 225 -1.70 -16.60 -18.71
N ALA A 226 -1.17 -17.61 -18.03
CA ALA A 226 0.25 -17.96 -18.07
C ALA A 226 0.69 -18.45 -19.48
N LEU A 227 -0.23 -19.03 -20.27
CA LEU A 227 0.05 -19.46 -21.66
C LEU A 227 0.47 -18.29 -22.56
N ALA A 228 0.08 -17.06 -22.22
CA ALA A 228 0.52 -15.86 -22.95
C ALA A 228 2.00 -15.51 -22.73
N GLY A 229 2.68 -16.06 -21.71
CA GLY A 229 4.09 -15.82 -21.43
C GLY A 229 4.40 -14.41 -20.92
N LYS A 230 3.39 -13.61 -20.57
CA LYS A 230 3.54 -12.23 -20.12
C LYS A 230 3.67 -12.08 -18.60
N GLY A 231 3.51 -13.16 -17.84
CA GLY A 231 3.57 -13.22 -16.37
C GLY A 231 2.22 -13.06 -15.71
N VAL A 232 1.96 -13.94 -14.75
CA VAL A 232 0.76 -13.95 -13.93
C VAL A 232 1.17 -13.81 -12.48
N HIS A 233 0.55 -12.87 -11.76
CA HIS A 233 0.80 -12.67 -10.34
C HIS A 233 -0.37 -13.20 -9.51
N LEU A 234 -0.05 -14.08 -8.55
CA LEU A 234 -0.98 -14.49 -7.50
C LEU A 234 -0.64 -13.76 -6.21
N VAL A 235 -1.60 -12.98 -5.74
CA VAL A 235 -1.42 -12.07 -4.61
C VAL A 235 -2.21 -12.59 -3.42
N THR A 236 -1.51 -12.76 -2.29
CA THR A 236 -2.10 -13.17 -1.02
C THR A 236 -1.82 -12.13 0.08
N VAL A 237 -2.45 -12.30 1.25
CA VAL A 237 -2.30 -11.36 2.37
C VAL A 237 -1.08 -11.62 3.25
N ASN A 238 -0.47 -12.81 3.19
CA ASN A 238 0.70 -13.14 3.99
C ASN A 238 1.66 -14.09 3.28
N ASP A 239 2.92 -14.09 3.72
CA ASP A 239 4.02 -14.84 3.11
C ASP A 239 3.88 -16.36 3.29
N TYR A 240 3.25 -16.83 4.36
CA TYR A 240 3.00 -18.25 4.54
C TYR A 240 2.08 -18.81 3.45
N LEU A 241 0.96 -18.11 3.16
CA LEU A 241 0.03 -18.49 2.11
C LEU A 241 0.70 -18.42 0.73
N ALA A 242 1.46 -17.36 0.44
CA ALA A 242 2.19 -17.23 -0.81
C ALA A 242 3.15 -18.41 -1.05
N LYS A 243 3.93 -18.77 -0.05
CA LYS A 243 4.87 -19.91 -0.11
C LYS A 243 4.13 -21.24 -0.23
N ARG A 244 3.14 -21.49 0.64
CA ARG A 244 2.35 -22.72 0.64
C ARG A 244 1.65 -22.94 -0.70
N ASP A 245 0.95 -21.95 -1.21
CA ASP A 245 0.14 -22.09 -2.42
C ASP A 245 1.02 -22.20 -3.67
N SER A 246 2.17 -21.54 -3.70
CA SER A 246 3.17 -21.74 -4.77
C SER A 246 3.71 -23.17 -4.81
N GLU A 247 3.89 -23.78 -3.63
CA GLU A 247 4.35 -25.17 -3.51
C GLU A 247 3.23 -26.16 -3.79
N TRP A 248 2.02 -25.87 -3.38
CA TRP A 248 0.88 -26.78 -3.51
C TRP A 248 0.35 -26.84 -4.94
N MET A 249 0.11 -25.68 -5.57
CA MET A 249 -0.44 -25.61 -6.93
C MET A 249 0.63 -25.67 -8.02
N GLY A 250 1.87 -25.32 -7.68
CA GLY A 250 3.00 -25.24 -8.60
C GLY A 250 3.20 -26.46 -9.48
N PRO A 251 3.22 -27.69 -8.94
CA PRO A 251 3.44 -28.90 -9.72
C PRO A 251 2.49 -29.11 -10.90
N LEU A 252 1.22 -28.69 -10.79
CA LEU A 252 0.26 -28.80 -11.88
C LEU A 252 0.65 -27.90 -13.07
N TYR A 253 1.08 -26.68 -12.79
CA TYR A 253 1.54 -25.76 -13.83
C TYR A 253 2.88 -26.21 -14.44
N GLN A 254 3.79 -26.66 -13.59
CA GLN A 254 5.12 -27.13 -14.00
C GLN A 254 5.05 -28.41 -14.83
N PHE A 255 4.05 -29.25 -14.61
CA PHE A 255 3.77 -30.38 -15.50
C PHE A 255 3.54 -29.94 -16.96
N HIS A 256 3.00 -28.76 -17.20
CA HIS A 256 2.80 -28.18 -18.53
C HIS A 256 3.99 -27.33 -19.01
N GLY A 257 5.11 -27.35 -18.31
CA GLY A 257 6.30 -26.57 -18.67
C GLY A 257 6.18 -25.08 -18.37
N LEU A 258 5.33 -24.69 -17.39
CA LEU A 258 5.22 -23.32 -16.91
C LEU A 258 6.08 -23.15 -15.65
N SER A 259 6.92 -22.14 -15.64
CA SER A 259 7.76 -21.81 -14.49
C SER A 259 6.95 -21.13 -13.36
N VAL A 260 7.24 -21.55 -12.13
CA VAL A 260 6.55 -21.04 -10.92
C VAL A 260 7.58 -20.65 -9.88
N ASP A 261 7.43 -19.45 -9.31
CA ASP A 261 8.25 -19.02 -8.18
C ASP A 261 7.43 -18.14 -7.22
N CYS A 262 8.02 -17.85 -6.06
CA CYS A 262 7.42 -17.02 -5.01
C CYS A 262 8.41 -15.95 -4.56
N ILE A 263 8.05 -14.67 -4.72
CA ILE A 263 8.93 -13.55 -4.37
C ILE A 263 9.28 -13.50 -2.89
N ASP A 264 8.37 -13.94 -2.01
CA ASP A 264 8.60 -13.98 -0.56
C ASP A 264 9.67 -14.99 -0.10
N LYS A 265 10.20 -15.80 -1.02
CA LYS A 265 11.34 -16.71 -0.79
C LYS A 265 12.69 -16.03 -1.06
N HIS A 266 12.70 -14.86 -1.67
CA HIS A 266 13.90 -14.19 -2.16
C HIS A 266 14.06 -12.81 -1.54
N GLN A 267 15.31 -12.40 -1.31
CA GLN A 267 15.61 -11.08 -0.78
C GLN A 267 15.25 -9.98 -1.80
N PRO A 268 14.73 -8.81 -1.35
CA PRO A 268 14.49 -7.67 -2.22
C PRO A 268 15.73 -7.27 -3.03
N ASN A 269 15.54 -6.79 -4.25
CA ASN A 269 16.58 -6.36 -5.19
C ASN A 269 17.60 -7.43 -5.58
N SER A 270 17.36 -8.72 -5.25
CA SER A 270 18.26 -9.82 -5.61
C SER A 270 18.02 -10.31 -7.04
N GLU A 271 19.05 -10.95 -7.62
CA GLU A 271 18.92 -11.63 -8.92
C GLU A 271 17.87 -12.77 -8.87
N ALA A 272 17.79 -13.47 -7.73
CA ALA A 272 16.78 -14.51 -7.51
C ALA A 272 15.35 -13.92 -7.54
N ARG A 273 15.14 -12.73 -6.95
CA ARG A 273 13.86 -12.03 -6.99
C ARG A 273 13.49 -11.59 -8.40
N ARG A 274 14.47 -11.10 -9.17
CA ARG A 274 14.26 -10.77 -10.59
C ARG A 274 13.86 -11.99 -11.39
N LYS A 275 14.52 -13.14 -11.19
CA LYS A 275 14.16 -14.41 -11.84
C LYS A 275 12.75 -14.86 -11.46
N ALA A 276 12.34 -14.66 -10.21
CA ALA A 276 10.97 -14.96 -9.78
C ALA A 276 9.91 -14.15 -10.55
N TYR A 277 10.16 -12.87 -10.83
CA TYR A 277 9.28 -12.07 -11.69
C TYR A 277 9.30 -12.46 -13.17
N MET A 278 10.38 -13.11 -13.63
CA MET A 278 10.45 -13.63 -15.02
C MET A 278 9.75 -14.98 -15.17
N ALA A 279 9.37 -15.65 -14.08
CA ALA A 279 8.56 -16.86 -14.13
C ALA A 279 7.21 -16.63 -14.82
N ASP A 280 6.64 -17.68 -15.39
CA ASP A 280 5.29 -17.60 -16.00
C ASP A 280 4.23 -17.28 -14.94
N ILE A 281 4.42 -17.78 -13.72
CA ILE A 281 3.53 -17.59 -12.57
C ILE A 281 4.36 -17.20 -11.35
N THR A 282 4.04 -16.06 -10.75
CA THR A 282 4.72 -15.51 -9.59
C THR A 282 3.75 -15.32 -8.43
N PHE A 283 4.00 -16.02 -7.34
CA PHE A 283 3.27 -15.85 -6.08
C PHE A 283 3.94 -14.78 -5.21
N GLY A 284 3.16 -14.10 -4.39
CA GLY A 284 3.70 -13.15 -3.42
C GLY A 284 2.64 -12.46 -2.59
N THR A 285 3.10 -11.76 -1.55
CA THR A 285 2.22 -10.92 -0.74
C THR A 285 1.95 -9.59 -1.41
N ASN A 286 0.77 -9.04 -1.15
CA ASN A 286 0.32 -7.74 -1.66
C ASN A 286 1.35 -6.63 -1.40
N ASN A 287 1.91 -6.58 -0.19
CA ASN A 287 2.88 -5.56 0.21
C ASN A 287 4.21 -5.70 -0.54
N GLU A 288 4.72 -6.93 -0.70
CA GLU A 288 5.99 -7.16 -1.38
C GLU A 288 5.94 -6.79 -2.88
N PHE A 289 4.84 -7.09 -3.56
CA PHE A 289 4.61 -6.61 -4.93
C PHE A 289 4.64 -5.08 -5.02
N GLY A 290 3.96 -4.40 -4.09
CA GLY A 290 3.92 -2.95 -4.08
C GLY A 290 5.27 -2.32 -3.68
N PHE A 291 5.99 -2.91 -2.72
CA PHE A 291 7.33 -2.43 -2.35
C PHE A 291 8.36 -2.64 -3.46
N ASP A 292 8.30 -3.76 -4.18
CA ASP A 292 9.18 -3.96 -5.34
C ASP A 292 8.91 -2.91 -6.43
N TYR A 293 7.65 -2.58 -6.69
CA TYR A 293 7.30 -1.49 -7.60
C TYR A 293 7.88 -0.14 -7.14
N LEU A 294 7.78 0.18 -5.84
CA LEU A 294 8.36 1.42 -5.31
C LEU A 294 9.90 1.41 -5.46
N ARG A 295 10.54 0.28 -5.18
CA ARG A 295 12.00 0.12 -5.36
C ARG A 295 12.41 0.28 -6.83
N ASP A 296 11.65 -0.29 -7.76
CA ASP A 296 11.88 -0.15 -9.19
C ASP A 296 11.77 1.31 -9.65
N ASN A 297 10.81 2.08 -9.11
CA ASN A 297 10.71 3.51 -9.41
C ASN A 297 11.86 4.35 -8.83
N MET A 298 12.63 3.82 -7.90
CA MET A 298 13.82 4.46 -7.33
C MET A 298 15.13 3.98 -8.00
N ALA A 299 15.04 3.01 -8.91
CA ALA A 299 16.19 2.44 -9.59
C ALA A 299 16.90 3.45 -10.50
N SER A 300 18.23 3.46 -10.49
CA SER A 300 19.05 4.36 -11.31
C SER A 300 19.29 3.81 -12.72
N SER A 301 19.06 2.53 -12.95
CA SER A 301 19.30 1.84 -14.23
C SER A 301 18.18 0.85 -14.53
N PRO A 302 17.78 0.69 -15.82
CA PRO A 302 16.84 -0.36 -16.21
C PRO A 302 17.29 -1.78 -15.83
N LYS A 303 18.58 -2.01 -15.63
CA LYS A 303 19.13 -3.30 -15.21
C LYS A 303 18.82 -3.64 -13.76
N ASP A 304 18.49 -2.64 -12.96
CA ASP A 304 18.18 -2.81 -11.53
C ASP A 304 16.69 -3.11 -11.29
N LEU A 305 15.85 -2.98 -12.33
CA LEU A 305 14.43 -3.30 -12.25
C LEU A 305 14.22 -4.80 -12.01
N VAL A 306 13.36 -5.14 -11.09
CA VAL A 306 12.98 -6.52 -10.79
C VAL A 306 11.68 -6.93 -11.46
N GLN A 307 10.71 -6.02 -11.56
CA GLN A 307 9.42 -6.29 -12.20
C GLN A 307 9.49 -6.09 -13.71
N ARG A 308 8.67 -6.85 -14.43
CA ARG A 308 8.39 -6.62 -15.84
C ARG A 308 7.01 -5.97 -16.00
N LYS A 309 6.60 -5.64 -17.23
CA LYS A 309 5.27 -5.11 -17.51
C LYS A 309 4.19 -6.01 -16.91
N HIS A 310 3.24 -5.41 -16.21
CA HIS A 310 2.09 -6.11 -15.61
C HIS A 310 1.17 -6.64 -16.71
N HIS A 311 0.59 -7.81 -16.50
CA HIS A 311 -0.32 -8.44 -17.46
C HIS A 311 -1.61 -8.92 -16.79
N TYR A 312 -1.52 -9.84 -15.84
CA TYR A 312 -2.67 -10.39 -15.13
C TYR A 312 -2.35 -10.63 -13.67
N ALA A 313 -3.26 -10.23 -12.78
CA ALA A 313 -3.17 -10.53 -11.37
C ALA A 313 -4.48 -11.11 -10.83
N ILE A 314 -4.34 -12.12 -9.98
CA ILE A 314 -5.42 -12.61 -9.11
C ILE A 314 -5.10 -12.16 -7.69
N VAL A 315 -6.06 -11.49 -7.05
CA VAL A 315 -5.91 -11.00 -5.67
C VAL A 315 -6.84 -11.81 -4.78
N ASP A 316 -6.27 -12.66 -3.93
CA ASP A 316 -7.03 -13.37 -2.90
C ASP A 316 -7.32 -12.43 -1.72
N GLU A 317 -8.46 -12.65 -1.03
CA GLU A 317 -8.94 -11.77 0.04
C GLU A 317 -9.00 -10.30 -0.41
N ALA A 318 -9.62 -10.04 -1.58
CA ALA A 318 -9.65 -8.73 -2.22
C ALA A 318 -10.29 -7.63 -1.35
N ASP A 319 -11.21 -7.96 -0.46
CA ASP A 319 -11.80 -7.08 0.55
C ASP A 319 -10.74 -6.59 1.55
N SER A 320 -9.89 -7.47 2.08
CA SER A 320 -8.77 -7.06 2.94
C SER A 320 -7.77 -6.21 2.18
N VAL A 321 -7.33 -6.64 1.00
CA VAL A 321 -6.26 -5.99 0.24
C VAL A 321 -6.69 -4.64 -0.35
N LEU A 322 -7.90 -4.57 -0.92
CA LEU A 322 -8.34 -3.42 -1.72
C LEU A 322 -9.34 -2.50 -0.99
N ILE A 323 -9.87 -2.92 0.16
CA ILE A 323 -10.82 -2.12 0.95
C ILE A 323 -10.25 -1.80 2.32
N ASP A 324 -9.94 -2.82 3.15
CA ASP A 324 -9.50 -2.59 4.53
C ASP A 324 -8.12 -1.93 4.60
N ASP A 325 -7.14 -2.46 3.87
CA ASP A 325 -5.77 -1.93 3.80
C ASP A 325 -5.60 -0.79 2.78
N ALA A 326 -6.64 -0.47 2.01
CA ALA A 326 -6.56 0.48 0.90
C ALA A 326 -6.14 1.90 1.30
N ARG A 327 -6.45 2.31 2.53
CA ARG A 327 -6.12 3.64 3.07
C ARG A 327 -4.70 3.75 3.60
N THR A 328 -4.03 2.64 3.83
CA THR A 328 -2.65 2.62 4.31
C THR A 328 -1.70 2.52 3.12
N PRO A 329 -1.05 3.62 2.71
CA PRO A 329 -0.11 3.55 1.60
C PRO A 329 1.15 2.79 2.00
N LEU A 330 1.76 2.11 1.04
CA LEU A 330 3.12 1.62 1.15
C LEU A 330 4.07 2.80 1.00
N ILE A 331 5.02 2.93 1.91
CA ILE A 331 5.93 4.07 1.98
C ILE A 331 7.36 3.57 2.08
N ILE A 332 8.25 4.09 1.24
CA ILE A 332 9.70 3.95 1.40
C ILE A 332 10.25 5.30 1.85
N SER A 333 10.89 5.31 3.00
CA SER A 333 11.53 6.48 3.58
C SER A 333 13.00 6.21 3.85
N GLY A 334 13.80 7.24 3.84
CA GLY A 334 15.21 7.15 4.20
C GLY A 334 15.69 8.39 4.96
N PRO A 335 16.86 8.33 5.59
CA PRO A 335 17.39 9.43 6.37
C PRO A 335 17.76 10.62 5.46
N VAL A 336 17.48 11.81 5.95
CA VAL A 336 17.95 13.06 5.33
C VAL A 336 19.42 13.27 5.69
N PRO A 337 20.31 13.61 4.73
CA PRO A 337 21.75 13.71 4.96
C PRO A 337 22.19 14.84 5.91
N LYS A 338 21.33 15.83 6.19
CA LYS A 338 21.56 16.91 7.15
C LYS A 338 20.51 16.83 8.24
N GLY A 339 20.94 16.53 9.47
CA GLY A 339 20.06 16.43 10.61
C GLY A 339 19.88 17.77 11.29
N ASP A 340 18.62 18.09 11.61
CA ASP A 340 18.20 19.13 12.54
C ASP A 340 18.33 18.65 13.99
N ASP A 341 19.06 17.58 14.21
CA ASP A 341 19.18 16.87 15.48
C ASP A 341 19.66 17.81 16.60
N GLN A 342 20.55 18.73 16.27
CA GLN A 342 21.09 19.71 17.20
C GLN A 342 20.05 20.72 17.71
N LEU A 343 19.05 21.08 16.89
CA LEU A 343 18.01 22.04 17.29
C LEU A 343 17.06 21.42 18.32
N PHE A 344 16.70 20.15 18.17
CA PHE A 344 15.86 19.47 19.15
C PHE A 344 16.54 19.37 20.51
N GLU A 345 17.82 19.01 20.58
CA GLU A 345 18.60 19.02 21.83
C GLU A 345 18.75 20.42 22.42
N GLN A 346 18.96 21.42 21.57
CA GLN A 346 19.13 22.80 21.99
C GLN A 346 17.89 23.41 22.64
N TYR A 347 16.71 23.15 22.07
CA TYR A 347 15.45 23.76 22.52
C TYR A 347 14.69 22.91 23.54
N GLN A 348 14.96 21.62 23.66
CA GLN A 348 14.28 20.71 24.59
C GLN A 348 14.23 21.26 26.03
N PRO A 349 15.33 21.75 26.66
CA PRO A 349 15.27 22.23 28.03
C PRO A 349 14.34 23.44 28.24
N SER A 350 14.23 24.31 27.25
CA SER A 350 13.34 25.46 27.28
C SER A 350 11.87 25.07 27.24
N ILE A 351 11.56 24.06 26.44
CA ILE A 351 10.19 23.53 26.29
C ILE A 351 9.80 22.74 27.54
N GLU A 352 10.69 21.95 28.08
CA GLU A 352 10.47 21.28 29.37
C GLU A 352 10.18 22.28 30.49
N HIS A 353 10.93 23.35 30.55
CA HIS A 353 10.70 24.46 31.50
C HIS A 353 9.27 25.04 31.29
N LEU A 354 8.93 25.40 30.06
CA LEU A 354 7.62 25.97 29.74
C LEU A 354 6.46 25.00 30.06
N TYR A 355 6.61 23.72 29.73
CA TYR A 355 5.65 22.68 30.08
C TYR A 355 5.45 22.55 31.59
N ASN A 356 6.52 22.61 32.37
CA ASN A 356 6.46 22.57 33.84
C ASN A 356 5.76 23.81 34.42
N LEU A 357 5.99 25.00 33.86
CA LEU A 357 5.26 26.22 34.24
C LEU A 357 3.76 26.06 33.98
N GLN A 358 3.38 25.59 32.78
CA GLN A 358 1.99 25.33 32.44
C GLN A 358 1.36 24.31 33.39
N ARG A 359 2.05 23.20 33.65
CA ARG A 359 1.57 22.12 34.53
C ARG A 359 1.34 22.64 35.96
N ASN A 360 2.25 23.43 36.50
CA ASN A 360 2.11 24.03 37.83
C ASN A 360 0.91 24.99 37.88
N PHE A 361 0.78 25.84 36.88
CA PHE A 361 -0.34 26.77 36.75
C PHE A 361 -1.69 26.04 36.67
N VAL A 362 -1.78 25.04 35.82
CA VAL A 362 -2.99 24.22 35.62
C VAL A 362 -3.34 23.42 36.88
N THR A 363 -2.34 22.95 37.63
CA THR A 363 -2.56 22.24 38.91
C THR A 363 -3.20 23.14 39.95
N ALA A 364 -2.70 24.36 40.11
CA ALA A 364 -3.28 25.35 41.04
C ALA A 364 -4.70 25.74 40.61
N LEU A 365 -4.89 25.96 39.30
CA LEU A 365 -6.17 26.35 38.73
C LEU A 365 -7.24 25.28 38.89
N LEU A 366 -6.85 23.99 38.77
CA LEU A 366 -7.79 22.87 38.99
C LEU A 366 -8.25 22.78 40.44
N ALA A 367 -7.33 23.05 41.40
CA ALA A 367 -7.69 23.09 42.81
C ALA A 367 -8.70 24.22 43.11
N GLU A 368 -8.44 25.42 42.55
CA GLU A 368 -9.36 26.56 42.67
C GLU A 368 -10.72 26.27 42.01
N ALA A 369 -10.73 25.64 40.83
CA ALA A 369 -11.97 25.25 40.14
C ALA A 369 -12.81 24.29 41.01
N ARG A 370 -12.17 23.29 41.63
CA ARG A 370 -12.85 22.36 42.54
C ARG A 370 -13.47 23.06 43.74
N GLN A 371 -12.73 23.96 44.35
CA GLN A 371 -13.23 24.73 45.50
C GLN A 371 -14.43 25.58 45.09
N LEU A 372 -14.35 26.37 44.03
CA LEU A 372 -15.43 27.23 43.56
C LEU A 372 -16.69 26.43 43.18
N ILE A 373 -16.56 25.30 42.57
CA ILE A 373 -17.68 24.43 42.22
C ILE A 373 -18.33 23.86 43.49
N ALA A 374 -17.54 23.45 44.48
CA ALA A 374 -18.03 22.98 45.77
C ALA A 374 -18.75 24.09 46.56
N GLU A 375 -18.35 25.34 46.43
CA GLU A 375 -19.01 26.53 47.02
C GLU A 375 -20.26 26.97 46.25
N GLY A 376 -20.63 26.28 45.14
CA GLY A 376 -21.77 26.63 44.31
C GLY A 376 -21.52 27.73 43.27
N LYS A 377 -20.30 28.25 43.16
CA LYS A 377 -19.87 29.24 42.15
C LYS A 377 -19.51 28.56 40.83
N THR A 378 -20.55 27.97 40.21
CA THR A 378 -20.39 27.08 39.07
C THR A 378 -19.88 27.80 37.79
N GLU A 379 -20.23 29.10 37.60
CA GLU A 379 -19.74 29.85 36.44
C GLU A 379 -18.23 30.12 36.54
N GLU A 380 -17.74 30.65 37.66
CA GLU A 380 -16.33 30.93 37.87
C GLU A 380 -15.49 29.65 37.89
N GLY A 381 -16.03 28.61 38.53
CA GLY A 381 -15.37 27.28 38.55
C GLY A 381 -15.35 26.64 37.17
N GLY A 382 -16.42 26.81 36.36
CA GLY A 382 -16.50 26.32 34.99
C GLY A 382 -15.47 26.98 34.06
N ILE A 383 -15.26 28.29 34.19
CA ILE A 383 -14.22 29.03 33.44
C ILE A 383 -12.83 28.48 33.73
N LYS A 384 -12.50 28.30 35.02
CA LYS A 384 -11.19 27.75 35.43
C LYS A 384 -11.05 26.29 34.96
N LEU A 385 -12.08 25.48 35.09
CA LEU A 385 -12.09 24.10 34.62
C LEU A 385 -11.86 24.01 33.10
N TYR A 386 -12.53 24.85 32.32
CA TYR A 386 -12.37 24.88 30.87
C TYR A 386 -10.98 25.38 30.46
N ARG A 387 -10.42 26.34 31.19
CA ARG A 387 -9.02 26.80 30.99
C ARG A 387 -8.03 25.67 31.25
N VAL A 388 -8.21 24.86 32.33
CA VAL A 388 -7.40 23.68 32.59
C VAL A 388 -7.46 22.69 31.43
N HIS A 389 -8.65 22.44 30.91
CA HIS A 389 -8.87 21.55 29.77
C HIS A 389 -8.17 22.06 28.49
N LYS A 390 -8.23 23.35 28.21
CA LYS A 390 -7.54 23.96 27.07
C LYS A 390 -6.01 23.94 27.22
N GLY A 391 -5.51 23.99 28.46
CA GLY A 391 -4.07 23.96 28.73
C GLY A 391 -3.45 22.56 28.73
N LEU A 392 -4.10 21.57 29.34
CA LEU A 392 -3.63 20.18 29.45
C LEU A 392 -4.82 19.21 29.52
N PRO A 393 -5.44 18.85 28.38
CA PRO A 393 -6.64 18.00 28.34
C PRO A 393 -6.39 16.58 28.87
N LYS A 394 -5.20 16.01 28.64
CA LYS A 394 -4.80 14.66 29.10
C LYS A 394 -4.30 14.64 30.55
N TYR A 395 -4.40 15.75 31.32
CA TYR A 395 -3.93 15.81 32.70
C TYR A 395 -4.74 14.88 33.61
N LYS A 396 -4.11 13.83 34.15
CA LYS A 396 -4.77 12.75 34.92
C LYS A 396 -5.69 13.25 36.04
N PRO A 397 -5.31 14.26 36.87
CA PRO A 397 -6.23 14.82 37.86
C PRO A 397 -7.48 15.50 37.26
N LEU A 398 -7.35 16.14 36.08
CA LEU A 398 -8.50 16.69 35.36
C LEU A 398 -9.44 15.60 34.88
N ILE A 399 -8.90 14.54 34.25
CA ILE A 399 -9.68 13.39 33.74
C ILE A 399 -10.47 12.75 34.89
N LYS A 400 -9.80 12.54 36.05
CA LYS A 400 -10.46 12.03 37.26
C LYS A 400 -11.58 12.95 37.73
N PHE A 401 -11.39 14.28 37.70
CA PHE A 401 -12.41 15.23 38.10
C PHE A 401 -13.59 15.29 37.12
N LEU A 402 -13.33 15.21 35.83
CA LEU A 402 -14.36 15.14 34.80
C LEU A 402 -15.24 13.87 34.88
N SER A 403 -14.77 12.84 35.55
CA SER A 403 -15.54 11.60 35.78
C SER A 403 -16.57 11.76 36.92
N GLU A 404 -16.48 12.82 37.71
CA GLU A 404 -17.44 13.10 38.78
C GLU A 404 -18.79 13.59 38.17
N PRO A 405 -19.95 13.23 38.78
CA PRO A 405 -21.27 13.58 38.25
C PRO A 405 -21.42 15.09 38.04
N GLY A 406 -21.88 15.51 36.85
CA GLY A 406 -22.17 16.88 36.51
C GLY A 406 -20.99 17.74 36.07
N ILE A 407 -19.73 17.37 36.38
CA ILE A 407 -18.56 18.18 36.08
C ILE A 407 -18.28 18.26 34.57
N LYS A 408 -18.39 17.14 33.87
CA LYS A 408 -18.25 17.12 32.39
C LYS A 408 -19.33 17.99 31.70
N ALA A 409 -20.55 17.93 32.19
CA ALA A 409 -21.64 18.74 31.65
C ALA A 409 -21.44 20.25 31.89
N LEU A 410 -20.90 20.62 33.07
CA LEU A 410 -20.50 21.98 33.38
C LEU A 410 -19.41 22.49 32.44
N MET A 411 -18.35 21.69 32.20
CA MET A 411 -17.30 22.03 31.27
C MET A 411 -17.84 22.26 29.86
N GLN A 412 -18.67 21.35 29.35
CA GLN A 412 -19.31 21.48 28.02
C GLN A 412 -20.20 22.71 27.92
N LYS A 413 -20.95 23.01 28.95
CA LYS A 413 -21.77 24.24 29.00
C LYS A 413 -20.90 25.49 28.90
N THR A 414 -19.77 25.53 29.61
CA THR A 414 -18.81 26.64 29.56
C THR A 414 -18.17 26.71 28.16
N GLU A 415 -17.72 25.59 27.60
CA GLU A 415 -17.20 25.52 26.24
C GLU A 415 -18.17 26.12 25.24
N ASN A 416 -19.45 25.68 25.25
CA ASN A 416 -20.46 26.18 24.34
C ASN A 416 -20.67 27.70 24.48
N THR A 417 -20.59 28.24 25.69
CA THR A 417 -20.70 29.68 25.94
C THR A 417 -19.56 30.49 25.32
N TYR A 418 -18.32 29.95 25.39
CA TYR A 418 -17.16 30.64 24.86
C TYR A 418 -16.91 30.39 23.38
N MET A 419 -17.50 29.34 22.80
CA MET A 419 -17.49 29.09 21.36
C MET A 419 -18.54 29.90 20.57
N GLN A 420 -19.48 30.57 21.25
CA GLN A 420 -20.45 31.46 20.60
C GLN A 420 -19.73 32.67 19.96
N ASP A 421 -20.39 33.34 19.03
CA ASP A 421 -19.90 34.56 18.35
C ASP A 421 -18.50 34.38 17.70
N ASN A 422 -18.30 33.27 17.00
CA ASN A 422 -17.01 32.94 16.34
C ASN A 422 -15.80 32.99 17.29
N ASN A 423 -15.93 32.42 18.48
CA ASN A 423 -14.85 32.34 19.48
C ASN A 423 -14.33 33.72 19.98
N ARG A 424 -15.08 34.80 19.81
CA ARG A 424 -14.63 36.16 20.14
C ARG A 424 -14.18 36.32 21.61
N ARG A 425 -14.74 35.51 22.51
CA ARG A 425 -14.40 35.51 23.93
C ARG A 425 -13.38 34.45 24.34
N MET A 426 -12.87 33.66 23.40
CA MET A 426 -11.91 32.60 23.70
C MET A 426 -10.60 33.13 24.32
N PRO A 427 -10.08 34.31 23.96
CA PRO A 427 -8.90 34.90 24.63
C PRO A 427 -9.05 35.00 26.14
N GLU A 428 -10.24 35.24 26.69
CA GLU A 428 -10.47 35.26 28.15
C GLU A 428 -10.09 33.93 28.82
N ILE A 429 -10.19 32.81 28.08
CA ILE A 429 -9.81 31.48 28.55
C ILE A 429 -8.32 31.21 28.31
N THR A 430 -7.80 31.57 27.12
CA THR A 430 -6.51 31.11 26.61
C THR A 430 -5.35 31.99 26.98
N ASP A 431 -5.50 33.34 27.08
CA ASP A 431 -4.43 34.27 27.31
C ASP A 431 -3.63 34.02 28.64
N PRO A 432 -4.25 33.57 29.75
CA PRO A 432 -3.52 33.23 30.94
C PRO A 432 -2.62 31.99 30.84
N LEU A 433 -2.81 31.14 29.83
CA LEU A 433 -2.01 29.94 29.57
C LEU A 433 -0.70 30.31 28.86
N TYR A 434 0.29 29.44 28.92
CA TYR A 434 1.54 29.56 28.14
C TYR A 434 1.38 28.97 26.74
N PHE A 435 0.58 27.94 26.62
CA PHE A 435 0.18 27.33 25.33
C PHE A 435 -1.21 26.72 25.43
N VAL A 436 -1.83 26.52 24.28
CA VAL A 436 -3.18 25.97 24.14
C VAL A 436 -3.15 24.74 23.28
N ILE A 437 -3.88 23.70 23.68
CA ILE A 437 -4.00 22.45 22.95
C ILE A 437 -5.36 22.39 22.28
N ASP A 438 -5.37 22.07 20.98
CA ASP A 438 -6.57 21.68 20.24
C ASP A 438 -6.47 20.21 19.83
N GLU A 439 -7.17 19.35 20.57
CA GLU A 439 -7.17 17.90 20.31
C GLU A 439 -7.81 17.55 18.96
N LYS A 440 -8.79 18.35 18.50
CA LYS A 440 -9.48 18.09 17.22
C LYS A 440 -8.59 18.36 16.03
N LEU A 441 -7.78 19.42 16.11
CA LEU A 441 -6.81 19.80 15.09
C LEU A 441 -5.44 19.14 15.29
N ASN A 442 -5.27 18.41 16.38
CA ASN A 442 -4.00 17.80 16.77
C ASN A 442 -2.85 18.84 16.77
N SER A 443 -3.13 20.02 17.28
CA SER A 443 -2.20 21.17 17.32
C SER A 443 -1.96 21.70 18.73
N VAL A 444 -0.80 22.30 18.92
CA VAL A 444 -0.43 23.05 20.12
C VAL A 444 0.07 24.41 19.66
N GLU A 445 -0.47 25.48 20.25
CA GLU A 445 -0.12 26.85 19.89
C GLU A 445 0.37 27.62 21.12
N LEU A 446 1.47 28.35 20.97
CA LEU A 446 1.95 29.27 21.99
C LEU A 446 1.01 30.48 22.11
N THR A 447 0.73 30.90 23.32
CA THR A 447 0.12 32.20 23.58
C THR A 447 1.16 33.32 23.64
N ASP A 448 0.74 34.58 23.68
CA ASP A 448 1.66 35.70 23.86
C ASP A 448 2.52 35.52 25.13
N LYS A 449 1.93 35.05 26.22
CA LYS A 449 2.62 34.71 27.45
C LYS A 449 3.68 33.62 27.27
N GLY A 450 3.40 32.62 26.47
CA GLY A 450 4.36 31.56 26.11
C GLY A 450 5.53 32.11 25.30
N HIS A 451 5.24 32.95 24.32
CA HIS A 451 6.25 33.63 23.50
C HIS A 451 7.17 34.53 24.36
N GLU A 452 6.59 35.31 25.26
CA GLU A 452 7.36 36.16 26.19
C GLU A 452 8.27 35.33 27.09
N GLU A 453 7.79 34.23 27.62
CA GLU A 453 8.57 33.36 28.51
C GLU A 453 9.75 32.71 27.80
N LEU A 454 9.55 32.22 26.58
CA LEU A 454 10.63 31.66 25.77
C LEU A 454 11.63 32.75 25.31
N SER A 455 11.16 33.94 24.95
CA SER A 455 12.04 35.08 24.64
C SER A 455 12.92 35.47 25.84
N LYS A 456 12.36 35.47 27.05
CA LYS A 456 13.14 35.69 28.31
C LYS A 456 14.16 34.56 28.53
N TYR A 457 13.76 33.31 28.28
CA TYR A 457 14.64 32.15 28.45
C TYR A 457 15.87 32.26 27.55
N PHE A 458 15.68 32.60 26.28
CA PHE A 458 16.76 32.73 25.29
C PHE A 458 17.44 34.08 25.29
N LYS A 459 16.94 35.08 26.05
CA LYS A 459 17.43 36.46 26.07
C LYS A 459 17.51 37.09 24.69
N GLU A 460 16.57 36.75 23.81
CA GLU A 460 16.47 37.23 22.44
C GLU A 460 15.04 37.76 22.19
N ASP A 461 14.94 39.08 22.03
CA ASP A 461 13.68 39.73 21.69
C ASP A 461 13.29 39.36 20.26
N GLY A 462 12.02 38.98 20.05
CA GLY A 462 11.52 38.59 18.73
C GLY A 462 12.00 37.20 18.26
N PHE A 463 12.38 36.32 19.16
CA PHE A 463 12.86 34.95 18.90
C PHE A 463 11.94 34.17 17.93
N PHE A 464 10.62 34.39 17.97
CA PHE A 464 9.61 33.75 17.12
C PHE A 464 9.03 34.68 16.05
N VAL A 465 9.54 35.90 15.91
CA VAL A 465 9.03 36.85 14.91
C VAL A 465 9.68 36.53 13.58
N LEU A 466 8.85 35.97 12.66
CA LEU A 466 9.27 35.72 11.29
C LEU A 466 9.34 37.04 10.53
N PRO A 467 10.43 37.33 9.77
CA PRO A 467 10.48 38.47 8.89
C PRO A 467 9.41 38.40 7.81
N ASP A 468 8.77 39.51 7.51
CA ASP A 468 7.88 39.61 6.34
C ASP A 468 8.71 39.73 5.08
N ILE A 469 9.04 38.58 4.47
CA ILE A 469 9.85 38.53 3.24
C ILE A 469 9.25 39.43 2.15
N GLY A 470 7.90 39.45 2.02
CA GLY A 470 7.24 40.23 0.99
C GLY A 470 7.46 41.74 1.16
N ALA A 471 7.29 42.24 2.40
CA ALA A 471 7.50 43.64 2.73
C ALA A 471 8.99 44.03 2.63
N GLU A 472 9.88 43.22 3.21
CA GLU A 472 11.32 43.52 3.21
C GLU A 472 11.94 43.46 1.81
N VAL A 473 11.56 42.49 0.98
CA VAL A 473 12.01 42.43 -0.44
C VAL A 473 11.44 43.60 -1.24
N ALA A 474 10.18 43.99 -1.02
CA ALA A 474 9.59 45.15 -1.71
C ALA A 474 10.27 46.47 -1.32
N GLU A 475 10.73 46.64 -0.07
CA GLU A 475 11.52 47.77 0.38
C GLU A 475 12.94 47.76 -0.21
N LEU A 476 13.57 46.58 -0.26
CA LEU A 476 14.87 46.41 -0.91
C LEU A 476 14.85 46.77 -2.41
N GLU A 477 13.79 46.39 -3.12
CA GLU A 477 13.65 46.73 -4.54
C GLU A 477 13.51 48.25 -4.78
N LYS A 478 12.89 48.97 -3.85
CA LYS A 478 12.73 50.43 -3.88
C LYS A 478 13.99 51.21 -3.45
N SER A 479 14.94 50.54 -2.82
CA SER A 479 16.16 51.18 -2.32
C SER A 479 17.14 51.55 -3.45
N ASP A 480 18.01 52.51 -3.24
CA ASP A 480 19.04 52.96 -4.20
C ASP A 480 20.30 52.06 -4.20
N LEU A 481 20.21 50.85 -3.73
CA LEU A 481 21.30 49.87 -3.68
C LEU A 481 21.61 49.30 -5.05
N SER A 482 22.84 48.88 -5.29
CA SER A 482 23.23 48.14 -6.48
C SER A 482 22.51 46.78 -6.60
N ALA A 483 22.40 46.23 -7.79
CA ALA A 483 21.78 44.94 -8.02
C ALA A 483 22.44 43.82 -7.22
N GLU A 484 23.74 43.90 -7.03
CA GLU A 484 24.51 42.91 -6.26
C GLU A 484 24.24 43.01 -4.73
N GLU A 485 24.17 44.22 -4.21
CA GLU A 485 23.82 44.47 -2.79
C GLU A 485 22.36 44.08 -2.49
N LYS A 486 21.42 44.33 -3.45
CA LYS A 486 20.03 43.89 -3.34
C LYS A 486 19.93 42.37 -3.28
N ALA A 487 20.69 41.66 -4.12
CA ALA A 487 20.72 40.19 -4.12
C ALA A 487 21.26 39.65 -2.80
N GLN A 488 22.38 40.18 -2.31
CA GLN A 488 22.98 39.75 -1.03
C GLN A 488 22.04 39.98 0.16
N LYS A 489 21.37 41.14 0.22
CA LYS A 489 20.41 41.45 1.29
C LYS A 489 19.16 40.60 1.21
N ARG A 490 18.66 40.34 0.02
CA ARG A 490 17.53 39.41 -0.19
C ARG A 490 17.88 38.00 0.28
N ASP A 491 19.07 37.52 -0.07
CA ASP A 491 19.53 36.19 0.35
C ASP A 491 19.70 36.13 1.88
N ALA A 492 20.14 37.23 2.53
CA ALA A 492 20.22 37.31 3.97
C ALA A 492 18.83 37.26 4.64
N VAL A 493 17.83 37.97 4.11
CA VAL A 493 16.44 37.94 4.62
C VAL A 493 15.84 36.54 4.48
N ILE A 494 16.03 35.90 3.32
CA ILE A 494 15.54 34.53 3.07
C ILE A 494 16.20 33.52 4.02
N ASN A 495 17.51 33.67 4.25
CA ASN A 495 18.25 32.81 5.19
C ASN A 495 17.79 33.00 6.64
N ASP A 496 17.59 34.26 7.10
CA ASP A 496 17.04 34.55 8.43
C ASP A 496 15.65 33.97 8.63
N TYR A 497 14.79 34.12 7.62
CA TYR A 497 13.47 33.50 7.61
C TYR A 497 13.55 31.96 7.71
N SER A 498 14.44 31.33 6.95
CA SER A 498 14.62 29.88 6.98
C SER A 498 15.03 29.39 8.36
N ILE A 499 16.02 30.03 8.97
CA ILE A 499 16.51 29.71 10.32
C ILE A 499 15.40 29.88 11.38
N LYS A 500 14.67 31.00 11.34
CA LYS A 500 13.58 31.26 12.28
C LYS A 500 12.39 30.33 12.08
N SER A 501 12.06 30.02 10.83
CA SER A 501 10.99 29.07 10.51
C SER A 501 11.29 27.66 11.03
N GLU A 502 12.52 27.19 10.86
CA GLU A 502 12.99 25.90 11.38
C GLU A 502 12.97 25.88 12.92
N ARG A 503 13.37 26.98 13.56
CA ARG A 503 13.29 27.18 15.01
C ARG A 503 11.85 27.06 15.53
N VAL A 504 10.91 27.78 14.89
CA VAL A 504 9.48 27.74 15.24
C VAL A 504 8.92 26.33 15.05
N HIS A 505 9.27 25.68 13.94
CA HIS A 505 8.86 24.31 13.68
C HIS A 505 9.35 23.34 14.78
N THR A 506 10.63 23.39 15.12
CA THR A 506 11.25 22.55 16.16
C THR A 506 10.57 22.73 17.52
N VAL A 507 10.32 23.99 17.91
CA VAL A 507 9.62 24.32 19.16
C VAL A 507 8.21 23.77 19.18
N ASN A 508 7.46 23.91 18.07
CA ASN A 508 6.10 23.38 17.97
C ASN A 508 6.07 21.84 18.07
N GLN A 509 7.02 21.15 17.46
CA GLN A 509 7.10 19.69 17.56
C GLN A 509 7.48 19.23 18.97
N LEU A 510 8.40 19.94 19.65
CA LEU A 510 8.73 19.67 21.05
C LEU A 510 7.52 19.91 21.97
N LEU A 511 6.82 21.03 21.82
CA LEU A 511 5.58 21.29 22.58
C LEU A 511 4.56 20.19 22.38
N LYS A 512 4.37 19.75 21.12
CA LYS A 512 3.47 18.64 20.79
C LYS A 512 3.90 17.35 21.47
N ALA A 513 5.20 17.02 21.45
CA ALA A 513 5.74 15.84 22.10
C ALA A 513 5.50 15.85 23.63
N TYR A 514 5.66 17.00 24.29
CA TYR A 514 5.43 17.13 25.73
C TYR A 514 3.96 17.15 26.11
N ALA A 515 3.11 17.81 25.31
CA ALA A 515 1.73 18.10 25.67
C ALA A 515 0.74 17.01 25.25
N MET A 516 1.03 16.25 24.20
CA MET A 516 0.07 15.36 23.57
C MET A 516 0.51 13.89 23.52
N PHE A 517 1.77 13.58 23.74
CA PHE A 517 2.30 12.22 23.65
C PHE A 517 2.81 11.74 25.01
N GLU A 518 2.23 10.67 25.55
CA GLU A 518 2.61 10.07 26.83
C GLU A 518 3.39 8.77 26.59
N LYS A 519 4.45 8.58 27.37
CA LYS A 519 5.19 7.32 27.43
C LYS A 519 4.28 6.20 27.94
N ASP A 520 4.44 5.01 27.39
CA ASP A 520 3.67 3.80 27.69
C ASP A 520 2.19 3.87 27.26
N VAL A 521 1.83 4.89 26.46
CA VAL A 521 0.52 5.05 25.81
C VAL A 521 0.69 5.14 24.30
N GLU A 522 1.20 6.25 23.78
CA GLU A 522 1.43 6.45 22.34
C GLU A 522 2.78 5.91 21.87
N TYR A 523 3.75 5.76 22.76
CA TYR A 523 5.08 5.21 22.47
C TYR A 523 5.72 4.55 23.69
N VAL A 524 6.72 3.70 23.43
CA VAL A 524 7.60 3.13 24.47
C VAL A 524 9.05 3.42 24.17
N VAL A 525 9.91 3.38 25.20
CA VAL A 525 11.36 3.47 25.05
C VAL A 525 11.97 2.10 25.30
N MET A 526 12.56 1.52 24.27
CA MET A 526 13.22 0.20 24.33
C MET A 526 14.56 0.28 23.59
N ASP A 527 15.60 -0.32 24.15
CA ASP A 527 16.94 -0.35 23.54
C ASP A 527 17.48 1.05 23.17
N ASN A 528 17.19 2.04 24.05
CA ASN A 528 17.54 3.45 23.84
C ASN A 528 16.93 4.06 22.56
N LYS A 529 15.76 3.56 22.14
CA LYS A 529 15.00 4.05 20.98
C LYS A 529 13.54 4.25 21.35
N VAL A 530 12.92 5.25 20.74
CA VAL A 530 11.48 5.46 20.79
C VAL A 530 10.81 4.53 19.77
N LYS A 531 9.81 3.77 20.20
CA LYS A 531 8.99 2.92 19.35
C LYS A 531 7.52 3.28 19.49
N ILE A 532 6.82 3.41 18.37
CA ILE A 532 5.40 3.77 18.35
C ILE A 532 4.56 2.58 18.84
N VAL A 533 3.54 2.86 19.64
CA VAL A 533 2.51 1.90 20.04
C VAL A 533 1.23 2.21 19.27
N ASP A 534 0.65 1.20 18.66
CA ASP A 534 -0.67 1.30 18.00
C ASP A 534 -1.76 1.42 19.07
N GLU A 535 -2.50 2.52 19.08
CA GLU A 535 -3.52 2.82 20.09
C GLU A 535 -4.68 1.80 20.11
N GLN A 536 -4.98 1.16 18.99
CA GLN A 536 -6.09 0.22 18.88
C GLN A 536 -5.70 -1.20 19.31
N THR A 537 -4.50 -1.63 18.93
CA THR A 537 -4.03 -3.00 19.17
C THR A 537 -3.06 -3.13 20.34
N GLY A 538 -2.47 -2.02 20.80
CA GLY A 538 -1.41 -2.00 21.81
C GLY A 538 -0.09 -2.64 21.34
N ARG A 539 0.07 -2.88 20.03
CA ARG A 539 1.27 -3.48 19.46
C ARG A 539 2.32 -2.43 19.15
N ILE A 540 3.57 -2.82 19.33
CA ILE A 540 4.72 -2.00 18.92
C ILE A 540 4.84 -2.07 17.40
N LEU A 541 4.92 -0.89 16.77
CA LEU A 541 5.12 -0.74 15.33
C LEU A 541 6.61 -0.57 15.04
N ASP A 542 7.32 -1.68 14.88
CA ASP A 542 8.76 -1.65 14.60
C ASP A 542 9.07 -0.96 13.27
N GLY A 543 10.10 -0.12 13.28
CA GLY A 543 10.59 0.60 12.09
C GLY A 543 9.73 1.78 11.65
N ARG A 544 8.58 2.04 12.27
CA ARG A 544 7.77 3.24 12.00
C ARG A 544 8.22 4.42 12.85
N ARG A 545 8.17 5.62 12.28
CA ARG A 545 8.49 6.88 12.93
C ARG A 545 7.38 7.89 12.70
N TYR A 546 7.14 8.79 13.66
CA TYR A 546 6.28 9.95 13.44
C TYR A 546 6.94 10.91 12.44
N SER A 547 6.12 11.54 11.59
CA SER A 547 6.56 12.51 10.58
C SER A 547 6.90 13.88 11.17
N ASP A 548 7.42 14.74 10.31
CA ASP A 548 7.59 16.18 10.53
C ASP A 548 8.42 16.58 11.77
N GLY A 549 9.40 15.76 12.16
CA GLY A 549 10.26 16.05 13.30
C GLY A 549 9.67 15.65 14.66
N LEU A 550 8.41 15.19 14.71
CA LEU A 550 7.77 14.80 15.98
C LEU A 550 8.49 13.61 16.64
N HIS A 551 9.00 12.65 15.85
CA HIS A 551 9.73 11.51 16.42
C HIS A 551 11.02 11.97 17.09
N GLN A 552 11.78 12.86 16.45
CA GLN A 552 12.99 13.49 17.03
C GLN A 552 12.67 14.31 18.28
N ALA A 553 11.53 15.02 18.28
CA ALA A 553 11.07 15.76 19.45
C ALA A 553 10.76 14.83 20.63
N ILE A 554 10.20 13.65 20.39
CA ILE A 554 9.95 12.63 21.42
C ILE A 554 11.29 12.01 21.88
N GLU A 555 12.21 11.73 20.96
CA GLU A 555 13.56 11.25 21.28
C GLU A 555 14.30 12.25 22.17
N ALA A 556 14.23 13.56 21.86
CA ALA A 556 14.79 14.63 22.69
C ALA A 556 14.13 14.70 24.07
N LYS A 557 12.79 14.60 24.13
CA LYS A 557 12.02 14.58 25.38
C LYS A 557 12.44 13.44 26.31
N GLU A 558 12.68 12.25 25.74
CA GLU A 558 13.06 11.05 26.50
C GLU A 558 14.58 10.92 26.71
N HIS A 559 15.37 11.91 26.28
CA HIS A 559 16.83 11.93 26.39
C HIS A 559 17.50 10.70 25.79
N VAL A 560 16.94 10.14 24.72
CA VAL A 560 17.55 9.07 23.92
C VAL A 560 18.25 9.67 22.72
N LYS A 561 19.07 8.85 22.02
CA LYS A 561 19.76 9.32 20.82
C LYS A 561 18.73 9.76 19.77
N ILE A 562 18.84 11.01 19.31
CA ILE A 562 18.03 11.53 18.21
C ILE A 562 18.56 10.95 16.90
N GLU A 563 17.67 10.29 16.15
CA GLU A 563 18.00 9.78 14.82
C GLU A 563 17.63 10.81 13.74
N ALA A 564 18.35 10.79 12.62
CA ALA A 564 18.13 11.73 11.53
C ALA A 564 16.65 11.74 11.07
N ALA A 565 16.18 12.89 10.63
CA ALA A 565 14.86 13.02 10.02
C ALA A 565 14.73 12.05 8.83
N THR A 566 13.55 11.49 8.65
CA THR A 566 13.26 10.61 7.51
C THR A 566 12.47 11.35 6.45
N GLN A 567 12.90 11.23 5.21
CA GLN A 567 12.19 11.75 4.05
C GLN A 567 11.49 10.60 3.33
N THR A 568 10.24 10.80 2.93
CA THR A 568 9.53 9.86 2.07
C THR A 568 10.06 9.97 0.66
N PHE A 569 10.63 8.87 0.13
CA PHE A 569 11.14 8.79 -1.24
C PHE A 569 10.07 8.36 -2.22
N ALA A 570 9.24 7.39 -1.83
CA ALA A 570 8.21 6.84 -2.70
C ALA A 570 7.02 6.35 -1.87
N THR A 571 5.82 6.49 -2.45
CA THR A 571 4.58 6.02 -1.84
C THR A 571 3.60 5.55 -2.91
N ILE A 572 2.86 4.49 -2.61
CA ILE A 572 1.74 4.01 -3.44
C ILE A 572 0.69 3.33 -2.58
N THR A 573 -0.58 3.45 -2.95
CA THR A 573 -1.64 2.60 -2.39
C THR A 573 -1.75 1.30 -3.18
N LEU A 574 -2.15 0.22 -2.52
CA LEU A 574 -2.37 -1.07 -3.21
C LEU A 574 -3.40 -0.96 -4.34
N GLN A 575 -4.45 -0.15 -4.14
CA GLN A 575 -5.43 0.13 -5.20
C GLN A 575 -4.80 0.74 -6.46
N ASN A 576 -3.88 1.69 -6.30
CA ASN A 576 -3.20 2.31 -7.44
C ASN A 576 -2.20 1.33 -8.09
N TYR A 577 -1.56 0.48 -7.29
CA TYR A 577 -0.68 -0.56 -7.82
C TYR A 577 -1.45 -1.55 -8.69
N PHE A 578 -2.56 -2.12 -8.19
CA PHE A 578 -3.32 -3.12 -8.94
C PHE A 578 -4.13 -2.56 -10.13
N ARG A 579 -4.21 -1.24 -10.30
CA ARG A 579 -4.74 -0.62 -11.53
C ARG A 579 -3.81 -0.74 -12.74
N MET A 580 -2.58 -1.14 -12.54
CA MET A 580 -1.58 -1.26 -13.62
C MET A 580 -1.68 -2.59 -14.39
N TYR A 581 -2.52 -3.55 -13.94
CA TYR A 581 -2.79 -4.83 -14.59
C TYR A 581 -3.86 -4.77 -15.67
#